data_04207f1f0acd15c736d9d24b2fb8748f
#
_entry.id   04207f1f0acd15c736d9d24b2fb8748f
#
_cell.length_a   1.000
_cell.length_b   1.000
_cell.length_c   1.000
_cell.angle_alpha   90.00
_cell.angle_beta   90.00
_cell.angle_gamma   90.00
#
_symmetry.space_group_name_H-M   'P 1'
#
loop_
_entity.id
_entity.type
_entity.pdbx_description
1 polymer ?
#
loop_
_entity_poly.entity_id
_entity_poly.type
_entity_poly.pdbx_seq_one_letter_code
_entity_poly.pdbx_strand_id
1 'polypeptide(L)'
;MKKYNIYGMGAAIVDTEVVVSDSFIKDNDIGKGLMTLVDAERQKYLIDSLTTQRVPVKMSCGGSACNSVVAASMFGSSAFFSGKVANDEVGDFFVKDLKKSGVDFHQVDPSSGVTGKCLVMVTPDAERTMNTNLGASLELTYREVDEEALANSEWLYIEGYVVTDDQRTAVARDAMKFAKDNGVKTSLSLSDPFVVEVFSENIKTIIGDDGLDLIFCNGDEARSFTDTNTIEAAAEGLKKYAKTFVITRGPGGSLVFDGVNLIHTEGVLASAVDTNGAGDMFAGAFLHAITQGKNFSWAAGFANAASSRVVSQFGPRIKSIEYISLKQQFKLS
;
A
#
# COMPACT_ATOMS: atom_id res chain seq x y z
N MET A 1 8.59 -12.06 -22.82
CA MET A 1 8.72 -11.37 -21.51
C MET A 1 7.39 -10.69 -21.23
N LYS A 2 6.94 -10.69 -19.99
CA LYS A 2 5.77 -9.93 -19.55
C LYS A 2 6.05 -8.43 -19.72
N LYS A 3 5.01 -7.64 -20.02
CA LYS A 3 5.14 -6.19 -20.22
C LYS A 3 5.37 -5.47 -18.88
N TYR A 4 4.71 -5.95 -17.82
CA TYR A 4 4.79 -5.35 -16.50
C TYR A 4 5.43 -6.30 -15.49
N ASN A 5 6.28 -5.77 -14.63
CA ASN A 5 6.77 -6.50 -13.47
C ASN A 5 5.68 -6.63 -12.40
N ILE A 6 4.89 -5.55 -12.21
CA ILE A 6 3.89 -5.49 -11.14
C ILE A 6 2.60 -4.87 -11.65
N TYR A 7 1.48 -5.53 -11.37
CA TYR A 7 0.14 -5.01 -11.48
C TYR A 7 -0.42 -4.80 -10.07
N GLY A 8 -0.68 -3.56 -9.69
CA GLY A 8 -1.27 -3.23 -8.39
C GLY A 8 -2.77 -3.01 -8.48
N MET A 9 -3.51 -3.36 -7.43
CA MET A 9 -4.93 -3.06 -7.32
C MET A 9 -5.28 -2.62 -5.90
N GLY A 10 -6.01 -1.52 -5.78
CA GLY A 10 -6.43 -0.97 -4.49
C GLY A 10 -7.16 0.35 -4.59
N ALA A 11 -7.25 1.06 -3.48
CA ALA A 11 -7.87 2.37 -3.43
C ALA A 11 -7.04 3.41 -4.19
N ALA A 12 -7.72 4.17 -5.04
CA ALA A 12 -7.17 5.34 -5.73
C ALA A 12 -7.58 6.60 -4.95
N ILE A 13 -6.72 7.06 -4.06
CA ILE A 13 -6.97 8.24 -3.21
C ILE A 13 -5.86 9.27 -3.38
N VAL A 14 -6.14 10.53 -3.06
CA VAL A 14 -5.13 11.59 -3.03
C VAL A 14 -4.83 11.95 -1.60
N ASP A 15 -3.59 11.72 -1.19
CA ASP A 15 -3.09 12.16 0.10
C ASP A 15 -2.84 13.67 0.07
N THR A 16 -3.42 14.36 1.04
CA THR A 16 -3.29 15.80 1.24
C THR A 16 -2.66 16.04 2.59
N GLU A 17 -1.39 16.39 2.61
CA GLU A 17 -0.61 16.57 3.83
C GLU A 17 -0.54 18.03 4.24
N VAL A 18 -0.85 18.30 5.52
CA VAL A 18 -0.87 19.64 6.10
C VAL A 18 -0.30 19.63 7.51
N VAL A 19 0.40 20.71 7.88
CA VAL A 19 0.82 20.93 9.26
C VAL A 19 -0.27 21.72 9.98
N VAL A 20 -0.73 21.23 11.13
CA VAL A 20 -1.80 21.84 11.92
C VAL A 20 -1.39 21.98 13.38
N SER A 21 -2.05 22.88 14.11
CA SER A 21 -1.89 22.97 15.56
C SER A 21 -2.72 21.92 16.32
N ASP A 22 -2.34 21.62 17.56
CA ASP A 22 -3.16 20.79 18.45
C ASP A 22 -4.54 21.39 18.71
N SER A 23 -4.66 22.73 18.70
CA SER A 23 -5.95 23.40 18.81
C SER A 23 -6.85 23.11 17.61
N PHE A 24 -6.30 23.06 16.39
CA PHE A 24 -7.09 22.69 15.20
C PHE A 24 -7.69 21.28 15.35
N ILE A 25 -6.91 20.31 15.80
CA ILE A 25 -7.37 18.94 16.05
C ILE A 25 -8.51 18.94 17.05
N LYS A 26 -8.32 19.62 18.19
CA LYS A 26 -9.30 19.69 19.28
C LYS A 26 -10.58 20.44 18.87
N ASP A 27 -10.42 21.62 18.26
CA ASP A 27 -11.56 22.50 17.90
C ASP A 27 -12.45 21.89 16.80
N ASN A 28 -11.90 20.93 16.05
CA ASN A 28 -12.63 20.18 15.03
C ASN A 28 -13.06 18.77 15.47
N ASP A 29 -12.95 18.42 16.75
CA ASP A 29 -13.34 17.12 17.30
C ASP A 29 -12.72 15.94 16.51
N ILE A 30 -11.40 16.01 16.30
CA ILE A 30 -10.64 15.00 15.56
C ILE A 30 -9.89 14.12 16.56
N GLY A 31 -9.97 12.80 16.41
CA GLY A 31 -9.18 11.85 17.19
C GLY A 31 -7.71 11.89 16.78
N LYS A 32 -6.87 12.56 17.59
CA LYS A 32 -5.44 12.69 17.33
C LYS A 32 -4.76 11.33 17.25
N GLY A 33 -3.87 11.15 16.27
CA GLY A 33 -3.08 9.92 16.09
C GLY A 33 -3.85 8.75 15.46
N LEU A 34 -5.11 8.98 15.04
CA LEU A 34 -5.96 7.93 14.48
C LEU A 34 -6.20 8.13 12.99
N MET A 35 -6.43 7.02 12.28
CA MET A 35 -7.07 7.03 10.97
C MET A 35 -8.58 6.88 11.17
N THR A 36 -9.34 7.86 10.68
CA THR A 36 -10.80 7.90 10.78
C THR A 36 -11.40 7.98 9.38
N LEU A 37 -12.33 7.10 9.07
CA LEU A 37 -13.15 7.23 7.87
C LEU A 37 -14.17 8.36 8.07
N VAL A 38 -14.25 9.25 7.09
CA VAL A 38 -15.17 10.40 7.10
C VAL A 38 -15.92 10.45 5.77
N ASP A 39 -17.10 11.08 5.80
CA ASP A 39 -17.84 11.39 4.57
C ASP A 39 -17.26 12.60 3.82
N ALA A 40 -17.77 12.82 2.62
CA ALA A 40 -17.31 13.89 1.75
C ALA A 40 -17.58 15.30 2.34
N GLU A 41 -18.67 15.47 3.07
CA GLU A 41 -19.04 16.76 3.67
C GLU A 41 -18.08 17.13 4.80
N ARG A 42 -17.80 16.16 5.69
CA ARG A 42 -16.85 16.33 6.78
C ARG A 42 -15.45 16.62 6.25
N GLN A 43 -15.00 15.88 5.25
CA GLN A 43 -13.69 16.09 4.66
C GLN A 43 -13.59 17.47 3.98
N LYS A 44 -14.63 17.86 3.23
CA LYS A 44 -14.70 19.19 2.62
C LYS A 44 -14.63 20.28 3.66
N TYR A 45 -15.40 20.17 4.75
CA TYR A 45 -15.38 21.14 5.85
C TYR A 45 -13.97 21.33 6.41
N LEU A 46 -13.24 20.24 6.67
CA LEU A 46 -11.88 20.29 7.21
C LEU A 46 -10.91 20.96 6.23
N ILE A 47 -10.97 20.60 4.95
CA ILE A 47 -10.12 21.18 3.91
C ILE A 47 -10.40 22.68 3.73
N ASP A 48 -11.68 23.10 3.70
CA ASP A 48 -12.07 24.50 3.58
C ASP A 48 -11.58 25.32 4.78
N SER A 49 -11.65 24.75 5.99
CA SER A 49 -11.14 25.38 7.21
C SER A 49 -9.63 25.62 7.15
N LEU A 50 -8.87 24.68 6.60
CA LEU A 50 -7.41 24.80 6.41
C LEU A 50 -7.05 25.78 5.29
N THR A 51 -7.80 25.78 4.19
CA THR A 51 -7.62 26.70 3.06
C THR A 51 -7.81 28.15 3.50
N THR A 52 -8.83 28.39 4.33
CA THR A 52 -9.08 29.73 4.91
C THR A 52 -7.90 30.23 5.73
N GLN A 53 -7.17 29.35 6.38
CA GLN A 53 -5.96 29.67 7.16
C GLN A 53 -4.68 29.74 6.29
N ARG A 54 -4.77 29.53 4.97
CA ARG A 54 -3.65 29.53 4.01
C ARG A 54 -2.54 28.55 4.39
N VAL A 55 -2.89 27.41 4.94
CA VAL A 55 -1.90 26.38 5.30
C VAL A 55 -1.34 25.76 4.00
N PRO A 56 -0.01 25.67 3.85
CA PRO A 56 0.61 24.99 2.71
C PRO A 56 0.19 23.51 2.67
N VAL A 57 -0.13 23.04 1.48
CA VAL A 57 -0.65 21.69 1.25
C VAL A 57 0.28 20.96 0.27
N LYS A 58 0.66 19.74 0.61
CA LYS A 58 1.36 18.83 -0.30
C LYS A 58 0.39 17.73 -0.71
N MET A 59 0.29 17.50 -2.01
CA MET A 59 -0.57 16.43 -2.56
C MET A 59 0.26 15.39 -3.29
N SER A 60 -0.17 14.15 -3.20
CA SER A 60 0.36 13.03 -3.98
C SER A 60 -0.73 11.98 -4.21
N CYS A 61 -0.66 11.22 -5.32
CA CYS A 61 -1.48 10.03 -5.43
C CYS A 61 -1.12 9.08 -4.29
N GLY A 62 -2.13 8.42 -3.71
CA GLY A 62 -2.01 7.60 -2.50
C GLY A 62 -2.89 6.35 -2.58
N GLY A 63 -3.01 5.68 -1.46
CA GLY A 63 -3.52 4.32 -1.33
C GLY A 63 -2.36 3.34 -1.17
N SER A 64 -2.51 2.33 -0.31
CA SER A 64 -1.42 1.43 0.06
C SER A 64 -0.83 0.70 -1.15
N ALA A 65 -1.68 0.07 -2.00
CA ALA A 65 -1.20 -0.58 -3.21
C ALA A 65 -0.60 0.41 -4.21
N CYS A 66 -1.20 1.59 -4.35
CA CYS A 66 -0.66 2.66 -5.21
C CYS A 66 0.73 3.08 -4.75
N ASN A 67 0.94 3.32 -3.46
CA ASN A 67 2.24 3.68 -2.91
C ASN A 67 3.29 2.59 -3.16
N SER A 68 2.92 1.31 -2.97
CA SER A 68 3.80 0.16 -3.22
C SER A 68 4.23 0.07 -4.69
N VAL A 69 3.26 0.22 -5.60
CA VAL A 69 3.52 0.17 -7.06
C VAL A 69 4.36 1.36 -7.51
N VAL A 70 4.09 2.56 -6.99
CA VAL A 70 4.91 3.75 -7.24
C VAL A 70 6.33 3.54 -6.73
N ALA A 71 6.51 3.00 -5.53
CA ALA A 71 7.84 2.72 -5.00
C ALA A 71 8.61 1.75 -5.92
N ALA A 72 7.98 0.66 -6.36
CA ALA A 72 8.58 -0.28 -7.29
C ALA A 72 8.96 0.37 -8.64
N SER A 73 8.07 1.20 -9.19
CA SER A 73 8.31 1.94 -10.42
C SER A 73 9.49 2.91 -10.29
N MET A 74 9.57 3.63 -9.18
CA MET A 74 10.66 4.56 -8.91
C MET A 74 12.01 3.85 -8.74
N PHE A 75 12.02 2.57 -8.34
CA PHE A 75 13.21 1.71 -8.39
C PHE A 75 13.52 1.19 -9.78
N GLY A 76 12.60 1.24 -10.74
CA GLY A 76 12.81 0.88 -12.14
C GLY A 76 11.97 -0.29 -12.66
N SER A 77 10.97 -0.77 -11.89
CA SER A 77 10.01 -1.76 -12.39
C SER A 77 9.02 -1.13 -13.37
N SER A 78 8.65 -1.85 -14.42
CA SER A 78 7.45 -1.52 -15.19
C SER A 78 6.21 -1.88 -14.38
N ALA A 79 5.28 -0.94 -14.27
CA ALA A 79 4.16 -1.10 -13.34
C ALA A 79 2.84 -0.60 -13.94
N PHE A 80 1.76 -1.28 -13.57
CA PHE A 80 0.39 -0.91 -13.87
C PHE A 80 -0.42 -0.85 -12.58
N PHE A 81 -1.37 0.06 -12.49
CA PHE A 81 -2.26 0.18 -11.34
C PHE A 81 -3.72 0.20 -11.77
N SER A 82 -4.55 -0.57 -11.05
CA SER A 82 -6.01 -0.59 -11.16
C SER A 82 -6.65 -0.01 -9.92
N GLY A 83 -7.52 0.94 -10.12
CA GLY A 83 -8.30 1.61 -9.09
C GLY A 83 -9.36 2.49 -9.73
N LYS A 84 -10.26 3.06 -8.94
CA LYS A 84 -11.34 3.92 -9.45
C LYS A 84 -11.23 5.33 -8.92
N VAL A 85 -11.25 6.29 -9.83
CA VAL A 85 -11.33 7.73 -9.54
C VAL A 85 -12.63 8.31 -10.09
N ALA A 86 -13.03 9.48 -9.63
CA ALA A 86 -14.14 10.22 -10.19
C ALA A 86 -13.69 11.12 -11.34
N ASN A 87 -14.67 11.66 -12.06
CA ASN A 87 -14.47 12.69 -13.09
C ASN A 87 -14.40 14.08 -12.44
N ASP A 88 -13.35 14.29 -11.63
CA ASP A 88 -13.11 15.54 -10.91
C ASP A 88 -11.62 15.94 -10.97
N GLU A 89 -11.32 17.18 -10.56
CA GLU A 89 -9.93 17.71 -10.57
C GLU A 89 -8.97 16.86 -9.75
N VAL A 90 -9.46 16.17 -8.72
CA VAL A 90 -8.66 15.31 -7.85
C VAL A 90 -8.34 13.99 -8.54
N GLY A 91 -9.28 13.44 -9.31
CA GLY A 91 -9.06 12.28 -10.16
C GLY A 91 -8.04 12.57 -11.27
N ASP A 92 -8.17 13.74 -11.91
CA ASP A 92 -7.19 14.18 -12.90
C ASP A 92 -5.78 14.33 -12.30
N PHE A 93 -5.71 14.89 -11.08
CA PHE A 93 -4.46 14.99 -10.35
C PHE A 93 -3.88 13.60 -10.05
N PHE A 94 -4.68 12.66 -9.54
CA PHE A 94 -4.27 11.29 -9.24
C PHE A 94 -3.64 10.62 -10.47
N VAL A 95 -4.35 10.63 -11.60
CA VAL A 95 -3.89 10.02 -12.85
C VAL A 95 -2.59 10.65 -13.34
N LYS A 96 -2.50 11.98 -13.27
CA LYS A 96 -1.31 12.72 -13.71
C LYS A 96 -0.09 12.42 -12.85
N ASP A 97 -0.24 12.39 -11.52
CA ASP A 97 0.85 12.13 -10.59
C ASP A 97 1.31 10.67 -10.65
N LEU A 98 0.37 9.75 -10.81
CA LEU A 98 0.65 8.33 -11.00
C LEU A 98 1.48 8.08 -12.28
N LYS A 99 1.05 8.65 -13.41
CA LYS A 99 1.77 8.58 -14.70
C LYS A 99 3.16 9.23 -14.61
N LYS A 100 3.28 10.36 -13.91
CA LYS A 100 4.58 11.00 -13.65
C LYS A 100 5.52 10.11 -12.85
N SER A 101 4.98 9.25 -12.02
CA SER A 101 5.73 8.25 -11.26
C SER A 101 6.07 6.99 -12.07
N GLY A 102 5.76 6.96 -13.38
CA GLY A 102 6.09 5.85 -14.28
C GLY A 102 5.17 4.64 -14.17
N VAL A 103 3.97 4.81 -13.61
CA VAL A 103 2.96 3.76 -13.48
C VAL A 103 1.86 3.97 -14.52
N ASP A 104 1.58 2.93 -15.30
CA ASP A 104 0.47 2.94 -16.25
C ASP A 104 -0.86 2.79 -15.50
N PHE A 105 -1.88 3.48 -16.01
CA PHE A 105 -3.23 3.47 -15.47
C PHE A 105 -4.23 3.62 -16.61
N HIS A 106 -5.25 2.78 -16.60
CA HIS A 106 -6.37 2.89 -17.54
C HIS A 106 -7.64 3.27 -16.79
N GLN A 107 -8.11 4.48 -17.03
CA GLN A 107 -9.35 4.96 -16.45
C GLN A 107 -10.54 4.45 -17.25
N VAL A 108 -11.35 3.62 -16.62
CA VAL A 108 -12.59 3.09 -17.20
C VAL A 108 -13.75 3.64 -16.38
N ASP A 109 -14.76 4.17 -17.05
CA ASP A 109 -16.01 4.65 -16.44
C ASP A 109 -15.79 5.43 -15.14
N PRO A 110 -15.19 6.62 -15.17
CA PRO A 110 -14.96 7.38 -13.95
C PRO A 110 -16.29 7.64 -13.22
N SER A 111 -16.25 7.56 -11.88
CA SER A 111 -17.43 7.84 -11.06
C SER A 111 -17.92 9.27 -11.27
N SER A 112 -19.24 9.48 -11.16
CA SER A 112 -19.85 10.80 -11.07
C SER A 112 -19.76 11.42 -9.67
N GLY A 113 -19.26 10.64 -8.68
CA GLY A 113 -19.04 11.07 -7.31
C GLY A 113 -17.79 11.93 -7.13
N VAL A 114 -17.08 11.72 -6.03
CA VAL A 114 -15.83 12.42 -5.71
C VAL A 114 -14.68 11.41 -5.61
N THR A 115 -13.51 11.78 -6.09
CA THR A 115 -12.30 10.98 -5.91
C THR A 115 -11.93 10.88 -4.43
N GLY A 116 -11.48 9.71 -4.02
CA GLY A 116 -11.04 9.47 -2.66
C GLY A 116 -9.90 10.40 -2.23
N LYS A 117 -9.91 10.82 -0.97
CA LYS A 117 -8.89 11.71 -0.38
C LYS A 117 -8.55 11.26 1.02
N CYS A 118 -7.28 11.38 1.38
CA CYS A 118 -6.83 11.28 2.75
C CYS A 118 -6.27 12.64 3.20
N LEU A 119 -6.90 13.28 4.17
CA LEU A 119 -6.35 14.46 4.81
C LEU A 119 -5.43 14.01 5.93
N VAL A 120 -4.14 14.22 5.74
CA VAL A 120 -3.07 13.86 6.68
C VAL A 120 -2.65 15.12 7.42
N MET A 121 -3.03 15.23 8.68
CA MET A 121 -2.74 16.34 9.56
C MET A 121 -1.55 15.99 10.45
N VAL A 122 -0.51 16.81 10.41
CA VAL A 122 0.71 16.63 11.19
C VAL A 122 0.77 17.71 12.26
N THR A 123 0.82 17.33 13.53
CA THR A 123 0.97 18.25 14.67
C THR A 123 2.44 18.50 15.02
N PRO A 124 2.79 19.54 15.82
CA PRO A 124 4.17 19.90 16.13
C PRO A 124 5.01 18.82 16.81
N ASP A 125 4.36 17.88 17.49
CA ASP A 125 4.99 16.70 18.08
C ASP A 125 5.23 15.56 17.08
N ALA A 126 5.02 15.84 15.78
CA ALA A 126 5.12 14.91 14.66
C ALA A 126 4.07 13.78 14.65
N GLU A 127 3.02 13.90 15.49
CA GLU A 127 1.88 12.97 15.45
C GLU A 127 1.06 13.20 14.18
N ARG A 128 0.64 12.09 13.55
CA ARG A 128 -0.18 12.10 12.33
C ARG A 128 -1.61 11.66 12.63
N THR A 129 -2.52 12.44 12.11
CA THR A 129 -3.94 12.18 12.21
C THR A 129 -4.53 12.16 10.81
N MET A 130 -5.22 11.10 10.45
CA MET A 130 -5.74 10.89 9.10
C MET A 130 -7.26 10.89 9.11
N ASN A 131 -7.86 11.71 8.24
CA ASN A 131 -9.28 11.65 7.94
C ASN A 131 -9.45 11.27 6.46
N THR A 132 -9.95 10.07 6.22
CA THR A 132 -10.01 9.45 4.89
C THR A 132 -11.45 9.32 4.41
N ASN A 133 -11.72 9.90 3.24
CA ASN A 133 -12.92 9.61 2.45
C ASN A 133 -12.49 8.74 1.27
N LEU A 134 -13.04 7.54 1.16
CA LEU A 134 -12.69 6.61 0.08
C LEU A 134 -13.31 7.01 -1.27
N GLY A 135 -14.40 7.79 -1.26
CA GLY A 135 -15.03 8.30 -2.48
C GLY A 135 -15.25 7.23 -3.55
N ALA A 136 -14.89 7.55 -4.77
CA ALA A 136 -15.02 6.65 -5.93
C ALA A 136 -14.31 5.28 -5.76
N SER A 137 -13.33 5.17 -4.87
CA SER A 137 -12.68 3.87 -4.61
C SER A 137 -13.64 2.81 -4.05
N LEU A 138 -14.76 3.21 -3.44
CA LEU A 138 -15.81 2.29 -3.01
C LEU A 138 -16.62 1.70 -4.17
N GLU A 139 -16.59 2.36 -5.33
CA GLU A 139 -17.31 1.95 -6.53
C GLU A 139 -16.46 1.06 -7.46
N LEU A 140 -15.31 0.59 -7.01
CA LEU A 140 -14.45 -0.31 -7.79
C LEU A 140 -15.23 -1.57 -8.18
N THR A 141 -15.23 -1.87 -9.47
CA THR A 141 -15.84 -3.07 -10.06
C THR A 141 -14.80 -3.84 -10.86
N TYR A 142 -15.16 -5.03 -11.37
CA TYR A 142 -14.25 -5.80 -12.21
C TYR A 142 -13.92 -5.11 -13.55
N ARG A 143 -14.71 -4.10 -13.96
CA ARG A 143 -14.45 -3.32 -15.19
C ARG A 143 -13.16 -2.51 -15.13
N GLU A 144 -12.71 -2.13 -13.94
CA GLU A 144 -11.44 -1.44 -13.71
C GLU A 144 -10.24 -2.39 -13.79
N VAL A 145 -10.46 -3.71 -13.79
CA VAL A 145 -9.38 -4.69 -13.99
C VAL A 145 -9.06 -4.77 -15.50
N ASP A 146 -7.89 -4.29 -15.86
CA ASP A 146 -7.37 -4.43 -17.23
C ASP A 146 -6.78 -5.84 -17.38
N GLU A 147 -7.56 -6.77 -17.91
CA GLU A 147 -7.16 -8.18 -18.07
C GLU A 147 -5.96 -8.36 -18.99
N GLU A 148 -5.80 -7.50 -20.02
CA GLU A 148 -4.64 -7.56 -20.91
C GLU A 148 -3.37 -7.17 -20.16
N ALA A 149 -3.40 -6.07 -19.42
CA ALA A 149 -2.29 -5.63 -18.59
C ALA A 149 -1.98 -6.66 -17.49
N LEU A 150 -3.02 -7.20 -16.81
CA LEU A 150 -2.86 -8.20 -15.77
C LEU A 150 -2.25 -9.50 -16.31
N ALA A 151 -2.77 -10.04 -17.42
CA ALA A 151 -2.21 -11.24 -18.06
C ALA A 151 -0.75 -11.04 -18.51
N ASN A 152 -0.36 -9.80 -18.82
CA ASN A 152 1.00 -9.42 -19.20
C ASN A 152 1.87 -8.93 -18.03
N SER A 153 1.48 -9.23 -16.79
CA SER A 153 2.23 -8.89 -15.57
C SER A 153 2.93 -10.12 -14.97
N GLU A 154 4.04 -9.91 -14.26
CA GLU A 154 4.72 -10.97 -13.52
C GLU A 154 4.02 -11.22 -12.18
N TRP A 155 3.62 -10.15 -11.49
CA TRP A 155 2.98 -10.16 -10.18
C TRP A 155 1.72 -9.32 -10.16
N LEU A 156 0.66 -9.86 -9.55
CA LEU A 156 -0.48 -9.12 -9.04
C LEU A 156 -0.24 -8.80 -7.57
N TYR A 157 -0.37 -7.54 -7.18
CA TYR A 157 -0.30 -7.07 -5.80
C TYR A 157 -1.59 -6.36 -5.40
N ILE A 158 -2.26 -6.83 -4.35
CA ILE A 158 -3.50 -6.27 -3.83
C ILE A 158 -3.29 -5.81 -2.38
N GLU A 159 -3.87 -4.68 -2.00
CA GLU A 159 -3.91 -4.22 -0.61
C GLU A 159 -5.05 -4.86 0.17
N GLY A 160 -4.87 -5.11 1.46
CA GLY A 160 -5.88 -5.70 2.33
C GLY A 160 -7.11 -4.81 2.54
N TYR A 161 -7.00 -3.50 2.42
CA TYR A 161 -8.15 -2.59 2.60
C TYR A 161 -9.31 -2.84 1.64
N VAL A 162 -9.11 -3.57 0.54
CA VAL A 162 -10.21 -3.95 -0.37
C VAL A 162 -11.25 -4.86 0.29
N VAL A 163 -10.89 -5.56 1.36
CA VAL A 163 -11.79 -6.53 2.05
C VAL A 163 -12.84 -5.86 2.93
N THR A 164 -12.76 -4.56 3.14
CA THR A 164 -13.71 -3.81 3.98
C THR A 164 -15.08 -3.60 3.33
N ASP A 165 -15.27 -4.13 2.14
CA ASP A 165 -16.49 -4.09 1.35
C ASP A 165 -16.62 -5.37 0.53
N ASP A 166 -17.82 -5.96 0.50
CA ASP A 166 -18.05 -7.26 -0.15
C ASP A 166 -17.89 -7.20 -1.68
N GLN A 167 -18.28 -6.08 -2.31
CA GLN A 167 -18.13 -5.88 -3.75
C GLN A 167 -16.65 -5.85 -4.13
N ARG A 168 -15.84 -5.08 -3.43
CA ARG A 168 -14.40 -4.98 -3.69
C ARG A 168 -13.69 -6.29 -3.35
N THR A 169 -14.13 -6.99 -2.31
CA THR A 169 -13.66 -8.34 -1.99
C THR A 169 -13.89 -9.31 -3.16
N ALA A 170 -15.08 -9.26 -3.77
CA ALA A 170 -15.39 -10.10 -4.94
C ALA A 170 -14.51 -9.73 -6.14
N VAL A 171 -14.30 -8.43 -6.41
CA VAL A 171 -13.40 -7.97 -7.48
C VAL A 171 -11.97 -8.47 -7.25
N ALA A 172 -11.47 -8.36 -6.03
CA ALA A 172 -10.12 -8.81 -5.67
C ALA A 172 -9.96 -10.33 -5.83
N ARG A 173 -10.96 -11.12 -5.37
CA ARG A 173 -11.00 -12.57 -5.56
C ARG A 173 -10.97 -12.94 -7.04
N ASP A 174 -11.78 -12.28 -7.85
CA ASP A 174 -11.89 -12.60 -9.28
C ASP A 174 -10.60 -12.19 -10.04
N ALA A 175 -9.97 -11.07 -9.66
CA ALA A 175 -8.67 -10.67 -10.18
C ALA A 175 -7.55 -11.67 -9.78
N MET A 176 -7.55 -12.16 -8.54
CA MET A 176 -6.62 -13.20 -8.08
C MET A 176 -6.80 -14.50 -8.88
N LYS A 177 -8.07 -14.92 -9.08
CA LYS A 177 -8.36 -16.09 -9.89
C LYS A 177 -7.88 -15.92 -11.32
N PHE A 178 -8.19 -14.80 -11.97
CA PHE A 178 -7.73 -14.51 -13.32
C PHE A 178 -6.19 -14.52 -13.41
N ALA A 179 -5.51 -13.93 -12.45
CA ALA A 179 -4.05 -13.92 -12.38
C ALA A 179 -3.48 -15.34 -12.34
N LYS A 180 -4.00 -16.21 -11.45
CA LYS A 180 -3.59 -17.62 -11.33
C LYS A 180 -3.82 -18.38 -12.64
N ASP A 181 -5.00 -18.23 -13.25
CA ASP A 181 -5.38 -18.88 -14.51
C ASP A 181 -4.46 -18.49 -15.69
N ASN A 182 -3.83 -17.29 -15.62
CA ASN A 182 -2.92 -16.76 -16.64
C ASN A 182 -1.42 -16.84 -16.25
N GLY A 183 -1.09 -17.60 -15.20
CA GLY A 183 0.28 -17.81 -14.75
C GLY A 183 0.96 -16.52 -14.23
N VAL A 184 0.17 -15.59 -13.70
CA VAL A 184 0.63 -14.41 -12.99
C VAL A 184 0.73 -14.76 -11.50
N LYS A 185 1.85 -14.46 -10.88
CA LYS A 185 2.06 -14.67 -9.45
C LYS A 185 1.21 -13.71 -8.63
N THR A 186 0.70 -14.19 -7.51
CA THR A 186 -0.26 -13.45 -6.68
C THR A 186 0.34 -13.02 -5.36
N SER A 187 0.09 -11.77 -4.97
CA SER A 187 0.51 -11.23 -3.68
C SER A 187 -0.55 -10.34 -3.04
N LEU A 188 -0.59 -10.38 -1.71
CA LEU A 188 -1.53 -9.62 -0.88
C LEU A 188 -0.79 -9.01 0.31
N SER A 189 -1.08 -7.75 0.64
CA SER A 189 -0.76 -7.18 1.95
C SER A 189 -1.95 -7.35 2.89
N LEU A 190 -1.71 -7.70 4.15
CA LEU A 190 -2.77 -7.70 5.17
C LEU A 190 -3.14 -6.29 5.62
N SER A 191 -2.26 -5.32 5.41
CA SER A 191 -2.42 -3.87 5.47
C SER A 191 -2.62 -3.25 6.85
N ASP A 192 -3.47 -3.83 7.72
CA ASP A 192 -3.82 -3.20 9.00
C ASP A 192 -4.36 -4.25 9.99
N PRO A 193 -3.92 -4.23 11.28
CA PRO A 193 -4.41 -5.19 12.29
C PRO A 193 -5.93 -5.16 12.50
N PHE A 194 -6.57 -3.99 12.42
CA PHE A 194 -8.03 -3.87 12.52
C PHE A 194 -8.73 -4.54 11.33
N VAL A 195 -8.19 -4.35 10.12
CA VAL A 195 -8.73 -5.01 8.91
C VAL A 195 -8.66 -6.53 9.05
N VAL A 196 -7.55 -7.04 9.56
CA VAL A 196 -7.37 -8.47 9.80
C VAL A 196 -8.34 -8.99 10.85
N GLU A 197 -8.49 -8.27 11.96
CA GLU A 197 -9.38 -8.66 13.06
C GLU A 197 -10.85 -8.75 12.60
N VAL A 198 -11.32 -7.74 11.87
CA VAL A 198 -12.74 -7.61 11.50
C VAL A 198 -13.09 -8.38 10.23
N PHE A 199 -12.19 -8.43 9.25
CA PHE A 199 -12.46 -8.94 7.89
C PHE A 199 -11.65 -10.19 7.52
N SER A 200 -11.21 -10.98 8.50
CA SER A 200 -10.41 -12.21 8.28
C SER A 200 -11.03 -13.15 7.25
N GLU A 201 -12.36 -13.35 7.27
CA GLU A 201 -13.04 -14.23 6.33
C GLU A 201 -13.02 -13.69 4.89
N ASN A 202 -13.13 -12.36 4.72
CA ASN A 202 -13.00 -11.73 3.40
C ASN A 202 -11.56 -11.86 2.88
N ILE A 203 -10.55 -11.72 3.74
CA ILE A 203 -9.14 -11.98 3.38
C ILE A 203 -8.99 -13.43 2.90
N LYS A 204 -9.51 -14.42 3.63
CA LYS A 204 -9.47 -15.84 3.23
C LYS A 204 -10.20 -16.09 1.91
N THR A 205 -11.29 -15.37 1.67
CA THR A 205 -12.04 -15.43 0.40
C THR A 205 -11.17 -14.98 -0.79
N ILE A 206 -10.37 -13.93 -0.63
CA ILE A 206 -9.43 -13.47 -1.68
C ILE A 206 -8.29 -14.47 -1.88
N ILE A 207 -7.76 -15.03 -0.80
CA ILE A 207 -6.67 -16.01 -0.84
C ILE A 207 -7.12 -17.28 -1.61
N GLY A 208 -8.33 -17.77 -1.29
CA GLY A 208 -8.89 -19.00 -1.86
C GLY A 208 -8.15 -20.26 -1.39
N ASP A 209 -8.63 -21.42 -1.83
CA ASP A 209 -8.13 -22.73 -1.39
C ASP A 209 -6.70 -23.03 -1.85
N ASP A 210 -6.28 -22.48 -3.00
CA ASP A 210 -4.94 -22.69 -3.56
C ASP A 210 -3.85 -21.84 -2.91
N GLY A 211 -4.21 -20.93 -2.01
CA GLY A 211 -3.29 -19.99 -1.40
C GLY A 211 -2.74 -18.94 -2.39
N LEU A 212 -1.80 -18.15 -1.92
CA LEU A 212 -1.09 -17.11 -2.69
C LEU A 212 0.38 -17.48 -2.90
N ASP A 213 1.03 -16.79 -3.83
CA ASP A 213 2.49 -16.92 -3.98
C ASP A 213 3.23 -16.13 -2.88
N LEU A 214 2.68 -14.97 -2.43
CA LEU A 214 3.33 -14.13 -1.43
C LEU A 214 2.33 -13.36 -0.57
N ILE A 215 2.53 -13.35 0.76
CA ILE A 215 1.83 -12.47 1.70
C ILE A 215 2.81 -11.50 2.33
N PHE A 216 2.41 -10.22 2.41
CA PHE A 216 3.05 -9.20 3.23
C PHE A 216 2.21 -8.90 4.45
N CYS A 217 2.83 -8.83 5.62
CA CYS A 217 2.18 -8.43 6.86
C CYS A 217 3.21 -7.87 7.86
N ASN A 218 2.74 -7.22 8.90
CA ASN A 218 3.54 -6.97 10.09
C ASN A 218 3.32 -8.06 11.15
N GLY A 219 4.04 -7.96 12.28
CA GLY A 219 3.95 -8.96 13.34
C GLY A 219 2.58 -9.04 14.01
N ASP A 220 1.86 -7.92 14.14
CA ASP A 220 0.53 -7.88 14.76
C ASP A 220 -0.52 -8.46 13.80
N GLU A 221 -0.47 -8.09 12.55
CA GLU A 221 -1.31 -8.65 11.48
C GLU A 221 -1.11 -10.16 11.35
N ALA A 222 0.13 -10.63 11.36
CA ALA A 222 0.44 -12.06 11.25
C ALA A 222 -0.17 -12.85 12.42
N ARG A 223 -0.01 -12.37 13.67
CA ARG A 223 -0.58 -13.01 14.84
C ARG A 223 -2.11 -13.01 14.82
N SER A 224 -2.71 -11.87 14.51
CA SER A 224 -4.17 -11.73 14.40
C SER A 224 -4.73 -12.67 13.33
N PHE A 225 -4.15 -12.69 12.13
CA PHE A 225 -4.63 -13.50 11.03
C PHE A 225 -4.54 -15.00 11.28
N THR A 226 -3.54 -15.44 12.00
CA THR A 226 -3.29 -16.87 12.28
C THR A 226 -3.81 -17.33 13.65
N ASP A 227 -4.43 -16.42 14.43
CA ASP A 227 -4.88 -16.65 15.81
C ASP A 227 -3.76 -17.24 16.68
N THR A 228 -2.60 -16.57 16.70
CA THR A 228 -1.42 -17.00 17.44
C THR A 228 -0.81 -15.88 18.28
N ASN A 229 -0.02 -16.25 19.30
CA ASN A 229 0.56 -15.29 20.24
C ASN A 229 2.03 -14.94 19.95
N THR A 230 2.70 -15.70 19.10
CA THR A 230 4.12 -15.48 18.76
C THR A 230 4.33 -15.37 17.27
N ILE A 231 5.40 -14.69 16.87
CA ILE A 231 5.74 -14.52 15.44
C ILE A 231 6.12 -15.87 14.81
N GLU A 232 6.78 -16.75 15.56
CA GLU A 232 7.16 -18.07 15.09
C GLU A 232 5.93 -18.94 14.80
N ALA A 233 4.93 -18.92 15.72
CA ALA A 233 3.67 -19.62 15.51
C ALA A 233 2.86 -19.01 14.35
N ALA A 234 2.88 -17.68 14.22
CA ALA A 234 2.25 -16.98 13.11
C ALA A 234 2.91 -17.36 11.77
N ALA A 235 4.24 -17.44 11.72
CA ALA A 235 4.96 -17.87 10.54
C ALA A 235 4.57 -19.29 10.10
N GLU A 236 4.43 -20.23 11.05
CA GLU A 236 3.91 -21.56 10.73
C GLU A 236 2.45 -21.55 10.25
N GLY A 237 1.62 -20.68 10.85
CA GLY A 237 0.22 -20.49 10.45
C GLY A 237 0.08 -19.96 9.03
N LEU A 238 0.92 -18.99 8.63
CA LEU A 238 0.90 -18.37 7.31
C LEU A 238 1.22 -19.34 6.16
N LYS A 239 1.97 -20.41 6.40
CA LYS A 239 2.27 -21.44 5.40
C LYS A 239 1.03 -22.14 4.83
N LYS A 240 -0.11 -22.05 5.52
CA LYS A 240 -1.41 -22.58 5.05
C LYS A 240 -2.02 -21.68 3.96
N TYR A 241 -1.62 -20.42 3.90
CA TYR A 241 -2.25 -19.39 3.07
C TYR A 241 -1.38 -18.90 1.93
N ALA A 242 -0.04 -19.08 2.05
CA ALA A 242 0.87 -18.64 1.01
C ALA A 242 2.11 -19.52 0.90
N LYS A 243 2.64 -19.63 -0.33
CA LYS A 243 3.89 -20.34 -0.62
C LYS A 243 5.10 -19.65 0.01
N THR A 244 5.06 -18.32 0.07
CA THR A 244 6.09 -17.46 0.64
C THR A 244 5.44 -16.30 1.40
N PHE A 245 6.13 -15.70 2.36
CA PHE A 245 5.61 -14.52 3.07
C PHE A 245 6.73 -13.68 3.67
N VAL A 246 6.38 -12.45 3.98
CA VAL A 246 7.22 -11.52 4.72
C VAL A 246 6.45 -10.98 5.93
N ILE A 247 7.06 -11.07 7.10
CA ILE A 247 6.59 -10.45 8.34
C ILE A 247 7.55 -9.30 8.68
N THR A 248 7.11 -8.05 8.54
CA THR A 248 7.88 -6.89 8.98
C THR A 248 7.80 -6.73 10.50
N ARG A 249 8.91 -6.27 11.12
CA ARG A 249 9.03 -6.14 12.58
C ARG A 249 9.55 -4.77 13.01
N GLY A 250 9.26 -3.75 12.21
CA GLY A 250 9.72 -2.39 12.44
C GLY A 250 11.25 -2.31 12.57
N PRO A 251 11.79 -1.73 13.67
CA PRO A 251 13.24 -1.66 13.89
C PRO A 251 13.94 -3.02 13.94
N GLY A 252 13.21 -4.10 14.24
CA GLY A 252 13.72 -5.48 14.25
C GLY A 252 13.88 -6.11 12.86
N GLY A 253 13.62 -5.35 11.80
CA GLY A 253 13.77 -5.81 10.41
C GLY A 253 12.62 -6.66 9.92
N SER A 254 12.90 -7.81 9.34
CA SER A 254 11.88 -8.69 8.76
C SER A 254 12.21 -10.16 8.92
N LEU A 255 11.15 -10.98 8.95
CA LEU A 255 11.19 -12.43 8.89
C LEU A 255 10.59 -12.86 7.57
N VAL A 256 11.33 -13.63 6.78
CA VAL A 256 10.95 -14.00 5.41
C VAL A 256 10.94 -15.51 5.27
N PHE A 257 9.85 -16.06 4.75
CA PHE A 257 9.80 -17.45 4.32
C PHE A 257 9.91 -17.52 2.79
N ASP A 258 10.96 -18.13 2.28
CA ASP A 258 11.25 -18.21 0.84
C ASP A 258 10.64 -19.45 0.15
N GLY A 259 9.80 -20.19 0.88
CA GLY A 259 9.21 -21.47 0.46
C GLY A 259 9.96 -22.69 1.03
N VAL A 260 11.17 -22.50 1.55
CA VAL A 260 11.99 -23.55 2.15
C VAL A 260 12.50 -23.12 3.54
N ASN A 261 13.10 -21.94 3.60
CA ASN A 261 13.80 -21.44 4.79
C ASN A 261 13.07 -20.24 5.40
N LEU A 262 13.11 -20.16 6.71
CA LEU A 262 12.71 -18.98 7.46
C LEU A 262 13.95 -18.13 7.73
N ILE A 263 14.01 -16.93 7.15
CA ILE A 263 15.20 -16.08 7.10
C ILE A 263 14.94 -14.80 7.91
N HIS A 264 15.79 -14.52 8.89
CA HIS A 264 15.81 -13.25 9.59
C HIS A 264 16.67 -12.25 8.81
N THR A 265 16.13 -11.04 8.60
CA THR A 265 16.88 -9.93 8.00
C THR A 265 16.82 -8.74 8.94
N GLU A 266 17.98 -8.23 9.34
CA GLU A 266 18.06 -7.14 10.29
C GLU A 266 17.47 -5.84 9.73
N GLY A 267 16.89 -5.04 10.64
CA GLY A 267 16.41 -3.71 10.31
C GLY A 267 17.54 -2.71 10.14
N VAL A 268 17.24 -1.62 9.46
CA VAL A 268 18.15 -0.48 9.35
C VAL A 268 17.70 0.58 10.34
N LEU A 269 18.57 0.96 11.25
CA LEU A 269 18.29 2.01 12.24
C LEU A 269 17.99 3.34 11.54
N ALA A 270 16.92 3.98 11.97
CA ALA A 270 16.49 5.26 11.47
C ALA A 270 15.88 6.09 12.62
N SER A 271 16.02 7.40 12.53
CA SER A 271 15.25 8.29 13.40
C SER A 271 13.83 8.37 12.84
N ALA A 272 12.90 7.71 13.50
CA ALA A 272 11.51 7.70 13.06
C ALA A 272 10.90 9.11 13.19
N VAL A 273 10.45 9.64 12.05
CA VAL A 273 9.69 10.89 11.93
C VAL A 273 8.24 10.56 11.61
N ASP A 274 8.03 9.54 10.75
CA ASP A 274 6.73 9.15 10.27
C ASP A 274 6.76 7.69 9.78
N THR A 275 5.93 6.83 10.36
CA THR A 275 5.91 5.41 10.00
C THR A 275 4.93 5.05 8.89
N ASN A 276 4.13 6.03 8.44
CA ASN A 276 3.18 5.80 7.35
C ASN A 276 3.90 5.47 6.04
N GLY A 277 3.36 4.50 5.29
CA GLY A 277 3.96 4.05 4.04
C GLY A 277 5.22 3.19 4.18
N ALA A 278 5.66 2.88 5.41
CA ALA A 278 6.82 2.00 5.61
C ALA A 278 6.57 0.59 5.04
N GLY A 279 5.37 0.05 5.28
CA GLY A 279 4.92 -1.23 4.71
C GLY A 279 4.79 -1.17 3.18
N ASP A 280 4.25 -0.07 2.67
CA ASP A 280 4.08 0.15 1.22
C ASP A 280 5.44 0.21 0.52
N MET A 281 6.37 0.98 1.07
CA MET A 281 7.74 1.08 0.57
C MET A 281 8.45 -0.29 0.63
N PHE A 282 8.26 -1.03 1.73
CA PHE A 282 8.82 -2.37 1.87
C PHE A 282 8.29 -3.29 0.76
N ALA A 283 6.98 -3.37 0.59
CA ALA A 283 6.35 -4.23 -0.42
C ALA A 283 6.80 -3.86 -1.84
N GLY A 284 6.80 -2.57 -2.18
CA GLY A 284 7.25 -2.08 -3.48
C GLY A 284 8.72 -2.39 -3.77
N ALA A 285 9.61 -2.12 -2.81
CA ALA A 285 11.04 -2.41 -2.94
C ALA A 285 11.31 -3.92 -3.02
N PHE A 286 10.62 -4.72 -2.22
CA PHE A 286 10.75 -6.18 -2.22
C PHE A 286 10.31 -6.78 -3.57
N LEU A 287 9.11 -6.38 -4.06
CA LEU A 287 8.59 -6.83 -5.35
C LEU A 287 9.52 -6.41 -6.49
N HIS A 288 10.03 -5.16 -6.48
CA HIS A 288 11.04 -4.74 -7.44
C HIS A 288 12.24 -5.69 -7.41
N ALA A 289 12.82 -5.97 -6.25
CA ALA A 289 14.01 -6.79 -6.14
C ALA A 289 13.81 -8.21 -6.67
N ILE A 290 12.71 -8.87 -6.32
CA ILE A 290 12.44 -10.25 -6.78
C ILE A 290 12.15 -10.30 -8.29
N THR A 291 11.56 -9.28 -8.90
CA THR A 291 11.37 -9.19 -10.36
C THR A 291 12.68 -8.90 -11.10
N GLN A 292 13.70 -8.40 -10.38
CA GLN A 292 15.09 -8.32 -10.89
C GLN A 292 15.91 -9.60 -10.63
N GLY A 293 15.26 -10.71 -10.23
CA GLY A 293 15.89 -11.99 -9.99
C GLY A 293 16.72 -12.08 -8.69
N LYS A 294 16.54 -11.14 -7.76
CA LYS A 294 17.18 -11.23 -6.45
C LYS A 294 16.47 -12.26 -5.58
N ASN A 295 17.24 -12.95 -4.73
CA ASN A 295 16.65 -13.86 -3.75
C ASN A 295 15.94 -13.09 -2.61
N PHE A 296 15.13 -13.78 -1.85
CA PHE A 296 14.27 -13.19 -0.82
C PHE A 296 15.07 -12.53 0.32
N SER A 297 16.21 -13.11 0.73
CA SER A 297 17.08 -12.52 1.75
C SER A 297 17.62 -11.15 1.30
N TRP A 298 18.11 -11.07 0.06
CA TRP A 298 18.60 -9.83 -0.50
C TRP A 298 17.46 -8.80 -0.66
N ALA A 299 16.31 -9.25 -1.17
CA ALA A 299 15.13 -8.40 -1.34
C ALA A 299 14.66 -7.79 -0.02
N ALA A 300 14.65 -8.58 1.05
CA ALA A 300 14.30 -8.12 2.39
C ALA A 300 15.29 -7.07 2.94
N GLY A 301 16.60 -7.30 2.77
CA GLY A 301 17.61 -6.32 3.16
C GLY A 301 17.45 -4.98 2.43
N PHE A 302 17.21 -5.03 1.12
CA PHE A 302 16.93 -3.85 0.31
C PHE A 302 15.64 -3.14 0.75
N ALA A 303 14.56 -3.89 0.97
CA ALA A 303 13.28 -3.36 1.41
C ALA A 303 13.34 -2.75 2.82
N ASN A 304 14.08 -3.36 3.77
CA ASN A 304 14.33 -2.78 5.09
C ASN A 304 15.07 -1.43 4.97
N ALA A 305 16.07 -1.33 4.09
CA ALA A 305 16.79 -0.08 3.87
C ALA A 305 15.89 0.99 3.21
N ALA A 306 15.04 0.61 2.26
CA ALA A 306 14.09 1.53 1.65
C ALA A 306 13.06 2.05 2.66
N SER A 307 12.48 1.17 3.48
CA SER A 307 11.55 1.55 4.55
C SER A 307 12.19 2.46 5.58
N SER A 308 13.46 2.25 5.95
CA SER A 308 14.18 3.13 6.87
C SER A 308 14.29 4.57 6.36
N ARG A 309 14.33 4.77 5.04
CA ARG A 309 14.33 6.11 4.43
C ARG A 309 12.94 6.77 4.51
N VAL A 310 11.87 6.00 4.27
CA VAL A 310 10.51 6.52 4.42
C VAL A 310 10.26 6.97 5.84
N VAL A 311 10.53 6.14 6.84
CA VAL A 311 10.25 6.49 8.24
C VAL A 311 11.06 7.66 8.76
N SER A 312 12.12 8.08 8.07
CA SER A 312 12.96 9.23 8.43
C SER A 312 12.47 10.57 7.91
N GLN A 313 11.33 10.61 7.24
CA GLN A 313 10.76 11.82 6.66
C GLN A 313 9.23 11.79 6.66
N PHE A 314 8.59 12.89 6.35
CA PHE A 314 7.14 12.95 6.21
C PHE A 314 6.67 12.39 4.87
N GLY A 315 5.57 11.63 4.92
CA GLY A 315 4.86 11.07 3.76
C GLY A 315 5.36 9.70 3.31
N PRO A 316 4.53 8.98 2.52
CA PRO A 316 4.77 7.58 2.17
C PRO A 316 5.84 7.38 1.09
N ARG A 317 6.45 8.44 0.58
CA ARG A 317 7.41 8.39 -0.54
C ARG A 317 8.70 9.12 -0.22
N ILE A 318 9.83 8.51 -0.58
CA ILE A 318 11.15 9.15 -0.48
C ILE A 318 11.41 10.07 -1.69
N LYS A 319 12.39 10.96 -1.55
CA LYS A 319 12.81 11.84 -2.65
C LYS A 319 13.51 11.05 -3.75
N SER A 320 13.40 11.50 -5.01
CA SER A 320 14.01 10.83 -6.16
C SER A 320 15.50 10.53 -5.99
N ILE A 321 16.25 11.42 -5.34
CA ILE A 321 17.68 11.21 -5.08
C ILE A 321 17.95 10.03 -4.14
N GLU A 322 17.03 9.71 -3.25
CA GLU A 322 17.18 8.60 -2.31
C GLU A 322 16.94 7.25 -2.98
N TYR A 323 16.02 7.16 -3.97
CA TYR A 323 15.90 5.97 -4.82
C TYR A 323 17.22 5.69 -5.55
N ILE A 324 17.85 6.72 -6.12
CA ILE A 324 19.15 6.60 -6.80
C ILE A 324 20.22 6.14 -5.82
N SER A 325 20.29 6.76 -4.64
CA SER A 325 21.27 6.41 -3.60
C SER A 325 21.11 4.96 -3.14
N LEU A 326 19.88 4.48 -2.91
CA LEU A 326 19.62 3.09 -2.53
C LEU A 326 20.01 2.12 -3.65
N LYS A 327 19.66 2.42 -4.91
CA LYS A 327 20.09 1.59 -6.05
C LYS A 327 21.61 1.47 -6.10
N GLN A 328 22.35 2.56 -5.93
CA GLN A 328 23.80 2.56 -5.91
C GLN A 328 24.36 1.75 -4.73
N GLN A 329 23.83 1.95 -3.52
CA GLN A 329 24.22 1.23 -2.31
C GLN A 329 24.08 -0.28 -2.47
N PHE A 330 23.00 -0.73 -3.10
CA PHE A 330 22.70 -2.14 -3.31
C PHE A 330 23.14 -2.68 -4.69
N LYS A 331 23.84 -1.86 -5.48
CA LYS A 331 24.34 -2.24 -6.82
C LYS A 331 23.22 -2.78 -7.73
N LEU A 332 22.07 -2.11 -7.69
CA LEU A 332 21.00 -2.30 -8.65
C LEU A 332 21.26 -1.43 -9.90
N SER A 333 21.02 -2.00 -11.06
CA SER A 333 21.14 -1.31 -12.36
C SER A 333 19.98 -0.32 -12.59
#